data_cef24fb913dc2a99e7a63fa73f45d60b
#
_entry.id   cef24fb913dc2a99e7a63fa73f45d60b
#
_cell.length_a   1.000
_cell.length_b   1.000
_cell.length_c   1.000
_cell.angle_alpha   90.00
_cell.angle_beta   90.00
_cell.angle_gamma   90.00
#
_symmetry.space_group_name_H-M   'P 1'
#
loop_
_entity.id
_entity.type
_entity.pdbx_description
1 polymer ?
#
loop_
_entity_poly.entity_id
_entity_poly.type
_entity_poly.pdbx_seq_one_letter_code
_entity_poly.pdbx_strand_id
1 'polypeptide(L)'
;GLFSIVPTLDYTDTNVISLPDPNGWGYNGTTAVVQAGFLNRPKFIDDMKSFRANLVGDISGSIFSNWEVGGNYSRRKKTSAYTSYFLCPTGGTDCTIANGTPGSAPVPQEALLGKNVSLDYLGVPAMLTLDPLYLYNNTLDAVFDNRPSSLVRDNVVKEDVFTGYAKMTLDGDLGGKPLKGAIGVQVIHTRQASTGTISNFSNGVVTVVPASGKESFTNFLPSAQFSVELEPGFFVKMGAAQTMVRPRMDQ
;
A
#
# COMPACT_ATOMS: atom_id res chain seq x y z
N GLY A 1 4.08 23.04 -25.35
CA GLY A 1 5.39 23.52 -25.72
C GLY A 1 6.42 22.41 -25.59
N LEU A 2 7.27 22.25 -26.60
CA LEU A 2 8.40 21.34 -26.56
C LEU A 2 9.52 22.05 -25.76
N PHE A 3 10.01 21.41 -24.70
CA PHE A 3 11.21 21.84 -24.03
C PHE A 3 12.42 21.16 -24.72
N SER A 4 13.34 21.97 -25.20
CA SER A 4 14.64 21.48 -25.70
C SER A 4 15.69 21.79 -24.65
N ILE A 5 16.34 20.74 -24.12
CA ILE A 5 17.50 20.87 -23.24
C ILE A 5 18.74 20.68 -24.11
N VAL A 6 19.56 21.69 -24.18
CA VAL A 6 20.88 21.60 -24.85
C VAL A 6 21.93 21.52 -23.73
N PRO A 7 22.45 20.33 -23.43
CA PRO A 7 23.50 20.20 -22.41
C PRO A 7 24.78 20.84 -22.88
N THR A 8 25.39 21.65 -22.04
CA THR A 8 26.71 22.27 -22.28
C THR A 8 27.87 21.48 -21.67
N LEU A 9 27.52 20.42 -20.88
CA LEU A 9 28.49 19.55 -20.22
C LEU A 9 28.38 18.13 -20.81
N ASP A 10 29.50 17.47 -20.89
CA ASP A 10 29.56 16.04 -21.18
C ASP A 10 29.29 15.25 -19.90
N TYR A 11 28.06 14.73 -19.78
CA TYR A 11 27.66 13.94 -18.62
C TYR A 11 28.25 12.52 -18.59
N THR A 12 29.16 12.21 -19.54
CA THR A 12 29.91 10.95 -19.56
C THR A 12 31.37 11.14 -19.09
N ASP A 13 31.82 12.37 -18.92
CA ASP A 13 33.17 12.69 -18.51
C ASP A 13 33.27 12.79 -16.99
N THR A 14 33.95 11.83 -16.36
CA THR A 14 34.19 11.80 -14.91
C THR A 14 35.16 12.87 -14.45
N ASN A 15 35.92 13.53 -15.35
CA ASN A 15 36.78 14.66 -15.01
C ASN A 15 35.97 15.95 -14.87
N VAL A 16 34.82 16.02 -15.53
CA VAL A 16 33.94 17.18 -15.53
C VAL A 16 32.83 17.02 -14.49
N ILE A 17 32.29 15.79 -14.33
CA ILE A 17 31.28 15.47 -13.32
C ILE A 17 32.01 14.97 -12.09
N SER A 18 32.05 15.78 -11.07
CA SER A 18 32.40 15.36 -9.73
C SER A 18 31.11 15.30 -8.89
N LEU A 19 31.06 14.41 -7.89
CA LEU A 19 30.05 14.40 -6.86
C LEU A 19 30.53 15.07 -5.56
N PRO A 20 31.36 16.14 -5.58
CA PRO A 20 31.59 16.91 -4.39
C PRO A 20 30.33 17.76 -4.18
N ASP A 21 29.56 17.46 -3.20
CA ASP A 21 28.58 18.42 -2.70
C ASP A 21 29.27 19.22 -1.59
N PRO A 22 29.71 20.44 -1.82
CA PRO A 22 30.37 21.25 -0.81
C PRO A 22 29.40 21.60 0.34
N ASN A 23 28.11 21.48 0.12
CA ASN A 23 27.08 21.74 1.13
C ASN A 23 26.61 20.49 1.85
N GLY A 24 27.09 19.31 1.45
CA GLY A 24 26.62 18.03 1.95
C GLY A 24 25.22 17.67 1.46
N TRP A 25 24.94 16.41 1.44
CA TRP A 25 23.61 15.90 1.08
C TRP A 25 22.68 16.08 2.28
N GLY A 26 21.59 16.84 2.09
CA GLY A 26 20.61 17.09 3.14
C GLY A 26 20.95 18.24 4.09
N TYR A 27 21.75 19.22 3.66
CA TYR A 27 22.00 20.44 4.41
C TYR A 27 20.71 21.25 4.61
N ASN A 28 20.37 21.57 5.86
CA ASN A 28 19.18 22.34 6.22
C ASN A 28 19.49 23.77 6.70
N GLY A 29 20.69 24.24 6.48
CA GLY A 29 21.16 25.58 6.87
C GLY A 29 21.72 25.69 8.29
N THR A 30 21.41 24.76 9.18
CA THR A 30 21.86 24.80 10.60
C THR A 30 22.51 23.50 11.06
N THR A 31 22.08 22.38 10.52
CA THR A 31 22.62 21.06 10.85
C THR A 31 22.83 20.30 9.54
N ALA A 32 24.08 20.09 9.17
CA ALA A 32 24.39 19.33 7.98
C ALA A 32 24.25 17.84 8.28
N VAL A 33 23.31 17.19 7.60
CA VAL A 33 23.22 15.74 7.55
C VAL A 33 23.81 15.32 6.22
N VAL A 34 24.93 14.64 6.24
CA VAL A 34 25.53 14.09 5.02
C VAL A 34 24.83 12.78 4.71
N GLN A 35 23.88 12.87 3.82
CA GLN A 35 23.12 11.74 3.35
C GLN A 35 23.44 11.54 1.87
N ALA A 36 24.26 10.55 1.55
CA ALA A 36 24.56 10.18 0.17
C ALA A 36 23.42 9.41 -0.49
N GLY A 37 22.55 8.83 0.32
CA GLY A 37 21.37 8.11 -0.12
C GLY A 37 20.48 7.70 1.03
N PHE A 38 19.40 7.01 0.69
CA PHE A 38 18.43 6.53 1.64
C PHE A 38 18.01 5.10 1.26
N LEU A 39 18.04 4.19 2.22
CA LEU A 39 17.66 2.80 2.03
C LEU A 39 16.43 2.49 2.88
N ASN A 40 15.34 2.08 2.23
CA ASN A 40 14.17 1.53 2.88
C ASN A 40 14.14 0.02 2.70
N ARG A 41 13.87 -0.69 3.79
CA ARG A 41 13.61 -2.14 3.80
C ARG A 41 12.21 -2.39 4.34
N PRO A 42 11.16 -2.16 3.54
CA PRO A 42 9.81 -2.47 3.95
C PRO A 42 9.59 -3.98 4.02
N LYS A 43 8.94 -4.42 5.09
CA LYS A 43 8.50 -5.80 5.26
C LYS A 43 7.00 -5.81 5.53
N PHE A 44 6.25 -6.43 4.64
CA PHE A 44 4.81 -6.63 4.79
C PHE A 44 4.53 -8.10 5.02
N ILE A 45 3.76 -8.40 6.06
CA ILE A 45 3.27 -9.75 6.34
C ILE A 45 1.76 -9.64 6.40
N ASP A 46 1.08 -10.47 5.63
CA ASP A 46 -0.38 -10.51 5.54
C ASP A 46 -0.86 -11.95 5.74
N ASP A 47 -1.34 -12.23 6.94
CA ASP A 47 -1.86 -13.54 7.33
C ASP A 47 -3.39 -13.51 7.30
N MET A 48 -4.00 -14.40 6.54
CA MET A 48 -5.44 -14.55 6.48
C MET A 48 -5.86 -16.00 6.76
N LYS A 49 -6.84 -16.16 7.64
CA LYS A 49 -7.49 -17.43 7.92
C LYS A 49 -8.99 -17.26 7.75
N SER A 50 -9.63 -18.18 7.04
CA SER A 50 -11.07 -18.12 6.86
C SER A 50 -11.70 -19.51 6.96
N PHE A 51 -12.95 -19.52 7.43
CA PHE A 51 -13.80 -20.70 7.46
C PHE A 51 -15.16 -20.31 6.92
N ARG A 52 -15.74 -21.15 6.05
CA ARG A 52 -17.07 -20.96 5.46
C ARG A 52 -17.86 -22.26 5.58
N ALA A 53 -19.15 -22.11 5.92
CA ALA A 53 -20.11 -23.20 5.89
C ALA A 53 -21.44 -22.68 5.33
N ASN A 54 -22.15 -23.52 4.58
CA ASN A 54 -23.49 -23.22 4.09
C ASN A 54 -24.33 -24.49 4.05
N LEU A 55 -25.64 -24.31 4.18
CA LEU A 55 -26.68 -25.32 4.06
C LEU A 55 -27.66 -24.85 2.96
N VAL A 56 -28.06 -25.79 2.14
CA VAL A 56 -29.03 -25.57 1.05
C VAL A 56 -30.13 -26.62 1.18
N GLY A 57 -31.35 -26.22 0.95
CA GLY A 57 -32.49 -27.13 0.94
C GLY A 57 -33.53 -26.73 -0.10
N ASP A 58 -34.24 -27.72 -0.66
CA ASP A 58 -35.30 -27.51 -1.62
C ASP A 58 -36.63 -27.28 -0.93
N ILE A 59 -37.51 -26.50 -1.59
CA ILE A 59 -38.86 -26.22 -1.14
C ILE A 59 -39.80 -26.71 -2.24
N SER A 60 -40.78 -27.57 -1.86
CA SER A 60 -41.81 -28.09 -2.77
C SER A 60 -43.17 -27.44 -2.50
N GLY A 61 -43.95 -27.21 -3.56
CA GLY A 61 -45.31 -26.69 -3.43
C GLY A 61 -45.43 -25.19 -3.12
N SER A 62 -44.38 -24.42 -3.40
CA SER A 62 -44.31 -22.98 -3.20
C SER A 62 -43.73 -22.30 -4.42
N ILE A 63 -43.87 -20.96 -4.50
CA ILE A 63 -43.14 -20.12 -5.48
C ILE A 63 -41.63 -20.05 -5.17
N PHE A 64 -41.23 -20.42 -3.96
CA PHE A 64 -39.84 -20.57 -3.58
C PHE A 64 -39.35 -21.98 -3.91
N SER A 65 -38.27 -22.09 -4.65
CA SER A 65 -37.68 -23.37 -5.07
C SER A 65 -36.66 -23.90 -4.10
N ASN A 66 -35.86 -23.03 -3.51
CA ASN A 66 -34.87 -23.42 -2.51
C ASN A 66 -34.55 -22.31 -1.52
N TRP A 67 -33.91 -22.71 -0.43
CA TRP A 67 -33.34 -21.81 0.56
C TRP A 67 -31.85 -22.12 0.74
N GLU A 68 -31.11 -21.11 1.07
CA GLU A 68 -29.72 -21.21 1.43
C GLU A 68 -29.43 -20.33 2.64
N VAL A 69 -28.75 -20.89 3.65
CA VAL A 69 -28.23 -20.16 4.79
C VAL A 69 -26.74 -20.48 4.94
N GLY A 70 -25.94 -19.51 5.30
CA GLY A 70 -24.53 -19.75 5.46
C GLY A 70 -23.83 -18.67 6.25
N GLY A 71 -22.59 -18.96 6.54
CA GLY A 71 -21.73 -18.02 7.23
C GLY A 71 -20.27 -18.17 6.82
N ASN A 72 -19.55 -17.08 6.97
CA ASN A 72 -18.13 -17.01 6.78
C ASN A 72 -17.51 -16.25 7.94
N TYR A 73 -16.44 -16.79 8.50
CA TYR A 73 -15.58 -16.10 9.43
C TYR A 73 -14.21 -15.95 8.83
N SER A 74 -13.67 -14.74 8.84
CA SER A 74 -12.29 -14.49 8.42
C SER A 74 -11.56 -13.65 9.45
N ARG A 75 -10.34 -14.02 9.72
CA ARG A 75 -9.37 -13.25 10.51
C ARG A 75 -8.19 -12.90 9.63
N ARG A 76 -7.84 -11.62 9.58
CA ARG A 76 -6.70 -11.11 8.86
C ARG A 76 -5.80 -10.30 9.79
N LYS A 77 -4.50 -10.51 9.68
CA LYS A 77 -3.49 -9.72 10.37
C LYS A 77 -2.51 -9.20 9.35
N LYS A 78 -2.40 -7.89 9.22
CA LYS A 78 -1.43 -7.21 8.38
C LYS A 78 -0.41 -6.51 9.25
N THR A 79 0.86 -6.82 9.04
CA THR A 79 1.99 -6.19 9.72
C THR A 79 2.80 -5.43 8.69
N SER A 80 3.02 -4.16 8.95
CA SER A 80 3.89 -3.30 8.18
C SER A 80 5.06 -2.88 9.07
N ALA A 81 6.27 -3.19 8.64
CA ALA A 81 7.50 -2.80 9.30
C ALA A 81 8.41 -2.12 8.28
N TYR A 82 8.86 -0.92 8.61
CA TYR A 82 9.76 -0.14 7.79
C TYR A 82 11.07 0.08 8.54
N THR A 83 12.13 -0.55 8.06
CA THR A 83 13.46 -0.21 8.53
C THR A 83 14.10 0.73 7.52
N SER A 84 14.40 1.93 7.95
CA SER A 84 14.98 3.00 7.13
C SER A 84 16.40 3.30 7.58
N TYR A 85 17.26 3.58 6.63
CA TYR A 85 18.65 3.91 6.86
C TYR A 85 19.05 5.10 6.02
N PHE A 86 19.86 5.98 6.58
CA PHE A 86 20.70 6.89 5.82
C PHE A 86 21.89 6.13 5.28
N LEU A 87 22.25 6.40 4.03
CA LEU A 87 23.53 5.95 3.47
C LEU A 87 24.53 7.08 3.58
N CYS A 88 25.60 6.83 4.29
CA CYS A 88 26.63 7.82 4.61
C CYS A 88 27.97 7.37 4.04
N PRO A 89 28.84 8.28 3.59
CA PRO A 89 30.20 7.90 3.20
C PRO A 89 30.92 7.15 4.33
N THR A 90 31.58 6.05 4.00
CA THR A 90 32.32 5.21 4.94
C THR A 90 33.37 6.03 5.71
N GLY A 91 33.43 5.83 7.00
CA GLY A 91 34.34 6.55 7.90
C GLY A 91 33.75 7.85 8.47
N GLY A 92 32.52 8.22 8.09
CA GLY A 92 31.74 9.26 8.75
C GLY A 92 30.96 8.70 9.95
N THR A 93 31.04 9.31 11.11
CA THR A 93 30.16 8.98 12.23
C THR A 93 28.82 9.68 12.06
N ASP A 94 27.73 8.91 12.11
CA ASP A 94 26.33 9.38 12.22
C ASP A 94 25.74 10.15 11.05
N CYS A 95 26.30 10.12 9.84
CA CYS A 95 25.88 11.01 8.74
C CYS A 95 25.79 12.47 9.17
N THR A 96 26.35 12.83 10.28
CA THR A 96 26.41 14.20 10.78
C THR A 96 27.79 14.77 10.48
N ILE A 97 27.80 16.02 10.06
CA ILE A 97 29.03 16.74 9.86
C ILE A 97 29.39 17.42 11.17
N ALA A 98 30.46 16.94 11.80
CA ALA A 98 31.12 17.72 12.83
C ALA A 98 31.70 18.96 12.17
N ASN A 99 31.34 20.15 12.66
CA ASN A 99 31.93 21.44 12.25
C ASN A 99 31.51 21.96 10.85
N GLY A 100 30.37 21.57 10.31
CA GLY A 100 29.85 22.21 9.09
C GLY A 100 30.63 21.95 7.79
N THR A 101 31.54 20.99 7.79
CA THR A 101 32.26 20.60 6.57
C THR A 101 31.67 19.32 6.01
N PRO A 102 31.02 19.35 4.85
CA PRO A 102 30.50 18.16 4.19
C PRO A 102 31.63 17.19 3.85
N GLY A 103 31.49 15.94 4.21
CA GLY A 103 32.32 14.88 3.65
C GLY A 103 31.99 14.70 2.18
N SER A 104 32.96 14.86 1.29
CA SER A 104 32.81 14.41 -0.09
C SER A 104 33.59 13.11 -0.25
N ALA A 105 32.98 12.13 -0.86
CA ALA A 105 33.67 10.92 -1.28
C ALA A 105 33.75 10.95 -2.81
N PRO A 106 34.93 10.71 -3.40
CA PRO A 106 35.05 10.57 -4.85
C PRO A 106 34.28 9.33 -5.30
N VAL A 107 33.73 9.38 -6.50
CA VAL A 107 33.13 8.20 -7.11
C VAL A 107 34.22 7.21 -7.45
N PRO A 108 34.24 6.00 -6.88
CA PRO A 108 35.24 5.00 -7.24
C PRO A 108 35.04 4.56 -8.69
N GLN A 109 36.15 4.39 -9.42
CA GLN A 109 36.12 3.98 -10.82
C GLN A 109 35.41 2.61 -11.00
N GLU A 110 35.54 1.74 -10.01
CA GLU A 110 34.95 0.42 -9.98
C GLU A 110 33.41 0.47 -9.88
N ALA A 111 32.86 1.59 -9.45
CA ALA A 111 31.40 1.81 -9.43
C ALA A 111 30.85 2.23 -10.80
N LEU A 112 31.71 2.57 -11.76
CA LEU A 112 31.27 2.93 -13.10
C LEU A 112 30.92 1.68 -13.90
N LEU A 113 29.70 1.62 -14.43
CA LEU A 113 29.23 0.44 -15.18
C LEU A 113 29.81 0.36 -16.62
N GLY A 114 30.57 1.34 -17.05
CA GLY A 114 31.18 1.39 -18.39
C GLY A 114 30.15 1.47 -19.53
N LYS A 115 28.88 1.64 -19.22
CA LYS A 115 27.79 1.83 -20.16
C LYS A 115 27.08 3.12 -19.85
N ASN A 116 26.94 3.97 -20.84
CA ASN A 116 26.17 5.20 -20.69
C ASN A 116 24.71 4.96 -21.05
N VAL A 117 23.81 5.60 -20.34
CA VAL A 117 22.36 5.58 -20.64
C VAL A 117 22.02 6.81 -21.46
N SER A 118 21.37 6.60 -22.61
CA SER A 118 20.81 7.69 -23.40
C SER A 118 19.51 8.17 -22.77
N LEU A 119 19.41 9.47 -22.62
CA LEU A 119 18.18 10.18 -22.26
C LEU A 119 17.78 11.13 -23.40
N ASP A 120 17.88 10.66 -24.64
CA ASP A 120 17.61 11.46 -25.86
C ASP A 120 16.24 12.11 -25.85
N TYR A 121 15.25 11.48 -25.21
CA TYR A 121 13.92 12.06 -25.01
C TYR A 121 13.92 13.34 -24.15
N LEU A 122 14.98 13.60 -23.39
CA LEU A 122 15.21 14.85 -22.66
C LEU A 122 16.28 15.73 -23.31
N GLY A 123 16.82 15.32 -24.45
CA GLY A 123 17.93 16.02 -25.12
C GLY A 123 19.29 15.78 -24.49
N VAL A 124 19.45 14.74 -23.63
CA VAL A 124 20.71 14.32 -23.03
C VAL A 124 21.18 13.05 -23.72
N PRO A 125 22.19 13.10 -24.60
CA PRO A 125 22.56 11.96 -25.44
C PRO A 125 23.20 10.81 -24.65
N ALA A 126 23.89 11.11 -23.56
CA ALA A 126 24.48 10.10 -22.71
C ALA A 126 24.66 10.60 -21.28
N MET A 127 24.57 9.69 -20.31
CA MET A 127 24.81 9.96 -18.89
C MET A 127 25.54 8.79 -18.26
N LEU A 128 26.45 9.09 -17.34
CA LEU A 128 27.18 8.07 -16.57
C LEU A 128 26.20 7.20 -15.78
N THR A 129 26.53 5.93 -15.71
CA THR A 129 25.78 4.98 -14.88
C THR A 129 26.69 4.41 -13.80
N LEU A 130 26.12 4.32 -12.60
CA LEU A 130 26.81 3.82 -11.41
C LEU A 130 26.15 2.52 -10.95
N ASP A 131 26.98 1.63 -10.40
CA ASP A 131 26.49 0.44 -9.69
C ASP A 131 26.10 0.81 -8.25
N PRO A 132 24.83 0.89 -7.92
CA PRO A 132 24.37 1.24 -6.58
C PRO A 132 24.72 0.18 -5.54
N LEU A 133 24.87 -1.09 -5.95
CA LEU A 133 25.25 -2.17 -5.04
C LEU A 133 26.73 -2.09 -4.69
N TYR A 134 27.58 -1.76 -5.67
CA TYR A 134 28.99 -1.53 -5.40
C TYR A 134 29.17 -0.36 -4.41
N LEU A 135 28.50 0.76 -4.65
CA LEU A 135 28.54 1.93 -3.75
C LEU A 135 28.06 1.55 -2.33
N TYR A 136 26.94 0.86 -2.24
CA TYR A 136 26.39 0.43 -0.95
C TYR A 136 27.34 -0.48 -0.18
N ASN A 137 28.02 -1.41 -0.85
CA ASN A 137 28.85 -2.40 -0.20
C ASN A 137 30.28 -1.91 0.13
N ASN A 138 30.76 -0.88 -0.57
CA ASN A 138 32.17 -0.52 -0.50
C ASN A 138 32.44 0.92 -0.07
N THR A 139 31.46 1.83 -0.22
CA THR A 139 31.68 3.26 -0.01
C THR A 139 30.68 3.92 0.92
N LEU A 140 29.62 3.20 1.31
CA LEU A 140 28.54 3.75 2.12
C LEU A 140 28.26 2.86 3.33
N ASP A 141 28.07 3.50 4.47
CA ASP A 141 27.56 2.87 5.70
C ASP A 141 26.08 3.14 5.86
N ALA A 142 25.33 2.10 6.24
CA ALA A 142 23.90 2.21 6.51
C ALA A 142 23.66 2.57 7.99
N VAL A 143 23.26 3.79 8.26
CA VAL A 143 22.96 4.31 9.60
C VAL A 143 21.46 4.32 9.82
N PHE A 144 20.97 3.68 10.87
CA PHE A 144 19.54 3.58 11.17
C PHE A 144 18.89 4.95 11.31
N ASP A 145 17.77 5.16 10.60
CA ASP A 145 16.96 6.38 10.67
C ASP A 145 15.94 6.25 11.81
N ASN A 146 16.25 6.85 12.93
CA ASN A 146 15.39 6.90 14.13
C ASN A 146 14.43 8.09 14.16
N ARG A 147 14.30 8.84 13.07
CA ARG A 147 13.42 10.01 13.04
C ARG A 147 11.94 9.59 13.16
N PRO A 148 11.11 10.44 13.78
CA PRO A 148 9.68 10.19 13.92
C PRO A 148 8.99 9.84 12.61
N SER A 149 9.34 10.52 11.52
CA SER A 149 8.78 10.27 10.18
C SER A 149 9.04 8.86 9.63
N SER A 150 10.08 8.20 10.10
CA SER A 150 10.39 6.81 9.72
C SER A 150 9.72 5.82 10.65
N LEU A 151 9.73 6.08 11.95
CA LEU A 151 9.18 5.18 12.97
C LEU A 151 7.64 5.06 12.94
N VAL A 152 6.92 6.11 12.51
CA VAL A 152 5.44 6.08 12.42
C VAL A 152 4.90 5.18 11.30
N ARG A 153 5.77 4.60 10.47
CA ARG A 153 5.36 3.68 9.41
C ARG A 153 5.10 2.26 9.88
N ASP A 154 5.53 1.94 11.10
CA ASP A 154 5.36 0.61 11.68
C ASP A 154 3.96 0.48 12.27
N ASN A 155 3.22 -0.51 11.79
CA ASN A 155 1.88 -0.76 12.29
C ASN A 155 1.48 -2.23 12.15
N VAL A 156 0.50 -2.61 12.97
CA VAL A 156 -0.17 -3.90 12.88
C VAL A 156 -1.67 -3.64 12.85
N VAL A 157 -2.34 -4.11 11.82
CA VAL A 157 -3.80 -4.06 11.69
C VAL A 157 -4.34 -5.48 11.78
N LYS A 158 -5.34 -5.67 12.64
CA LYS A 158 -6.08 -6.93 12.77
C LYS A 158 -7.53 -6.69 12.41
N GLU A 159 -8.11 -7.60 11.66
CA GLU A 159 -9.51 -7.57 11.29
C GLU A 159 -10.12 -8.95 11.49
N ASP A 160 -11.21 -9.01 12.23
CA ASP A 160 -12.10 -10.17 12.35
C ASP A 160 -13.42 -9.81 11.67
N VAL A 161 -13.85 -10.61 10.69
CA VAL A 161 -15.09 -10.41 9.96
C VAL A 161 -15.93 -11.66 10.06
N PHE A 162 -17.13 -11.49 10.57
CA PHE A 162 -18.18 -12.50 10.54
C PHE A 162 -19.24 -12.07 9.54
N THR A 163 -19.59 -12.96 8.60
CA THR A 163 -20.65 -12.77 7.63
C THR A 163 -21.65 -13.89 7.78
N GLY A 164 -22.91 -13.56 8.05
CA GLY A 164 -24.03 -14.48 7.98
C GLY A 164 -24.97 -14.09 6.85
N TYR A 165 -25.57 -15.05 6.17
CA TYR A 165 -26.54 -14.76 5.12
C TYR A 165 -27.66 -15.80 5.06
N ALA A 166 -28.80 -15.32 4.57
CA ALA A 166 -29.91 -16.17 4.18
C ALA A 166 -30.43 -15.71 2.82
N LYS A 167 -30.76 -16.67 1.96
CA LYS A 167 -31.27 -16.44 0.61
C LYS A 167 -32.40 -17.43 0.31
N MET A 168 -33.39 -16.95 -0.41
CA MET A 168 -34.45 -17.78 -1.01
C MET A 168 -34.46 -17.54 -2.50
N THR A 169 -34.56 -18.62 -3.27
CA THR A 169 -34.69 -18.56 -4.73
C THR A 169 -36.16 -18.77 -5.10
N LEU A 170 -36.62 -17.96 -6.03
CA LEU A 170 -37.95 -18.04 -6.60
C LEU A 170 -37.87 -18.72 -7.98
N ASP A 171 -38.69 -19.71 -8.19
CA ASP A 171 -38.90 -20.36 -9.49
C ASP A 171 -40.38 -20.86 -9.51
N GLY A 172 -41.25 -20.03 -10.05
CA GLY A 172 -42.66 -20.27 -9.99
C GLY A 172 -43.42 -19.52 -11.08
N ASP A 173 -44.68 -19.29 -10.81
CA ASP A 173 -45.64 -18.64 -11.72
C ASP A 173 -46.28 -17.45 -11.02
N LEU A 174 -46.40 -16.34 -11.73
CA LEU A 174 -47.13 -15.15 -11.30
C LEU A 174 -48.21 -14.82 -12.30
N GLY A 175 -49.42 -15.32 -12.03
CA GLY A 175 -50.56 -15.08 -12.90
C GLY A 175 -50.42 -15.69 -14.30
N GLY A 176 -49.89 -16.91 -14.42
CA GLY A 176 -49.66 -17.61 -15.67
C GLY A 176 -48.38 -17.19 -16.40
N LYS A 177 -47.51 -16.43 -15.73
CA LYS A 177 -46.20 -15.96 -16.27
C LYS A 177 -45.05 -16.53 -15.46
N PRO A 178 -44.04 -17.12 -16.11
CA PRO A 178 -42.86 -17.61 -15.39
C PRO A 178 -42.15 -16.51 -14.61
N LEU A 179 -41.98 -16.74 -13.31
CA LEU A 179 -41.28 -15.85 -12.38
C LEU A 179 -40.04 -16.55 -11.87
N LYS A 180 -38.88 -15.89 -12.05
CA LYS A 180 -37.62 -16.30 -11.45
C LYS A 180 -37.00 -15.15 -10.64
N GLY A 181 -36.34 -15.49 -9.55
CA GLY A 181 -35.73 -14.47 -8.74
C GLY A 181 -34.97 -14.99 -7.54
N ALA A 182 -34.53 -14.08 -6.73
CA ALA A 182 -33.94 -14.35 -5.44
C ALA A 182 -34.16 -13.17 -4.50
N ILE A 183 -34.43 -13.48 -3.24
CA ILE A 183 -34.40 -12.51 -2.15
C ILE A 183 -33.39 -12.99 -1.11
N GLY A 184 -32.73 -12.08 -0.46
CA GLY A 184 -31.77 -12.46 0.55
C GLY A 184 -31.32 -11.29 1.43
N VAL A 185 -30.65 -11.65 2.48
CA VAL A 185 -30.05 -10.72 3.40
C VAL A 185 -28.68 -11.22 3.81
N GLN A 186 -27.74 -10.30 3.90
CA GLN A 186 -26.42 -10.55 4.45
C GLN A 186 -26.16 -9.62 5.62
N VAL A 187 -25.66 -10.16 6.71
CA VAL A 187 -25.23 -9.39 7.88
C VAL A 187 -23.73 -9.57 8.02
N ILE A 188 -23.01 -8.45 8.08
CA ILE A 188 -21.56 -8.45 8.21
C ILE A 188 -21.19 -7.71 9.50
N HIS A 189 -20.57 -8.43 10.43
CA HIS A 189 -20.01 -7.85 11.65
C HIS A 189 -18.50 -7.82 11.53
N THR A 190 -17.93 -6.61 11.61
CA THR A 190 -16.49 -6.37 11.48
C THR A 190 -15.96 -5.82 12.80
N ARG A 191 -14.82 -6.36 13.25
CA ARG A 191 -14.02 -5.84 14.35
C ARG A 191 -12.64 -5.54 13.82
N GLN A 192 -12.19 -4.31 13.98
CA GLN A 192 -10.85 -3.89 13.59
C GLN A 192 -10.08 -3.40 14.80
N ALA A 193 -8.78 -3.69 14.82
CA ALA A 193 -7.86 -3.16 15.80
C ALA A 193 -6.54 -2.81 15.11
N SER A 194 -6.04 -1.63 15.39
CA SER A 194 -4.73 -1.18 14.91
C SER A 194 -3.83 -0.85 16.10
N THR A 195 -2.56 -1.15 15.94
CA THR A 195 -1.50 -0.73 16.86
C THR A 195 -0.33 -0.23 16.03
N GLY A 196 0.29 0.84 16.48
CA GLY A 196 1.42 1.45 15.79
C GLY A 196 1.98 2.59 16.64
N THR A 197 2.61 3.53 15.96
CA THR A 197 3.16 4.73 16.57
C THR A 197 2.64 5.96 15.85
N ILE A 198 2.48 7.04 16.56
CA ILE A 198 2.14 8.36 16.00
C ILE A 198 3.19 9.36 16.43
N SER A 199 3.42 10.37 15.59
CA SER A 199 4.24 11.51 15.97
C SER A 199 3.37 12.51 16.73
N ASN A 200 3.86 12.95 17.88
CA ASN A 200 3.25 14.04 18.66
C ASN A 200 4.19 15.24 18.62
N PHE A 201 3.63 16.39 18.27
CA PHE A 201 4.36 17.65 18.26
C PHE A 201 3.93 18.49 19.48
N SER A 202 4.88 18.73 20.38
CA SER A 202 4.63 19.56 21.58
C SER A 202 5.87 20.39 21.89
N ASN A 203 5.66 21.67 22.17
CA ASN A 203 6.74 22.62 22.52
C ASN A 203 7.92 22.64 21.52
N GLY A 204 7.63 22.55 20.22
CA GLY A 204 8.68 22.52 19.19
C GLY A 204 9.40 21.19 19.03
N VAL A 205 9.05 20.18 19.80
CA VAL A 205 9.68 18.86 19.76
C VAL A 205 8.72 17.84 19.18
N VAL A 206 9.20 17.03 18.25
CA VAL A 206 8.48 15.87 17.69
C VAL A 206 8.90 14.62 18.46
N THR A 207 7.94 13.95 19.06
CA THR A 207 8.14 12.68 19.77
C THR A 207 7.30 11.59 19.15
N VAL A 208 7.72 10.34 19.30
CA VAL A 208 6.98 9.17 18.85
C VAL A 208 6.36 8.48 20.05
N VAL A 209 5.06 8.28 20.00
CA VAL A 209 4.32 7.62 21.07
C VAL A 209 3.52 6.44 20.54
N PRO A 210 3.39 5.35 21.31
CA PRO A 210 2.52 4.25 20.94
C PRO A 210 1.07 4.71 20.79
N ALA A 211 0.39 4.21 19.77
CA ALA A 211 -1.02 4.46 19.53
C ALA A 211 -1.74 3.15 19.21
N SER A 212 -2.99 3.06 19.63
CA SER A 212 -3.86 1.95 19.30
C SER A 212 -5.30 2.44 19.10
N GLY A 213 -5.99 1.80 18.15
CA GLY A 213 -7.40 2.05 17.90
C GLY A 213 -8.15 0.74 17.76
N LYS A 214 -9.43 0.75 18.13
CA LYS A 214 -10.35 -0.39 17.93
C LYS A 214 -11.69 0.17 17.49
N GLU A 215 -12.30 -0.51 16.53
CA GLU A 215 -13.62 -0.18 16.02
C GLU A 215 -14.38 -1.46 15.73
N SER A 216 -15.71 -1.42 15.89
CA SER A 216 -16.58 -2.52 15.50
C SER A 216 -17.89 -1.98 14.95
N PHE A 217 -18.36 -2.57 13.88
CA PHE A 217 -19.61 -2.17 13.23
C PHE A 217 -20.29 -3.35 12.57
N THR A 218 -21.60 -3.20 12.37
CA THR A 218 -22.44 -4.22 11.73
C THR A 218 -23.20 -3.58 10.57
N ASN A 219 -23.17 -4.24 9.42
CA ASN A 219 -23.89 -3.83 8.23
C ASN A 219 -24.95 -4.87 7.91
N PHE A 220 -26.12 -4.39 7.53
CA PHE A 220 -27.25 -5.19 7.10
C PHE A 220 -27.51 -4.91 5.62
N LEU A 221 -27.40 -5.93 4.78
CA LEU A 221 -27.37 -5.81 3.32
C LEU A 221 -28.49 -6.64 2.70
N PRO A 222 -29.73 -6.13 2.62
CA PRO A 222 -30.82 -6.80 1.93
C PRO A 222 -30.63 -6.70 0.42
N SER A 223 -31.12 -7.71 -0.30
CA SER A 223 -31.14 -7.75 -1.76
C SER A 223 -32.36 -8.50 -2.28
N ALA A 224 -32.88 -8.05 -3.41
CA ALA A 224 -33.96 -8.71 -4.12
C ALA A 224 -33.77 -8.50 -5.62
N GLN A 225 -34.03 -9.57 -6.38
CA GLN A 225 -34.06 -9.51 -7.84
C GLN A 225 -35.14 -10.43 -8.38
N PHE A 226 -35.82 -9.98 -9.43
CA PHE A 226 -36.93 -10.69 -10.07
C PHE A 226 -36.81 -10.58 -11.58
N SER A 227 -37.23 -11.64 -12.26
CA SER A 227 -37.37 -11.69 -13.71
C SER A 227 -38.69 -12.37 -14.03
N VAL A 228 -39.58 -11.68 -14.73
CA VAL A 228 -40.87 -12.22 -15.18
C VAL A 228 -40.84 -12.28 -16.70
N GLU A 229 -41.22 -13.42 -17.26
CA GLU A 229 -41.42 -13.60 -18.71
C GLU A 229 -42.84 -13.22 -19.05
N LEU A 230 -43.04 -12.04 -19.67
CA LEU A 230 -44.38 -11.55 -20.05
C LEU A 230 -44.88 -12.19 -21.35
N GLU A 231 -43.99 -12.42 -22.32
CA GLU A 231 -44.23 -13.12 -23.57
C GLU A 231 -43.01 -13.97 -23.90
N PRO A 232 -43.11 -15.00 -24.74
CA PRO A 232 -41.99 -15.83 -25.12
C PRO A 232 -40.79 -14.98 -25.61
N GLY A 233 -39.69 -15.01 -24.83
CA GLY A 233 -38.48 -14.24 -25.12
C GLY A 233 -38.52 -12.79 -24.63
N PHE A 234 -39.58 -12.27 -24.04
CA PHE A 234 -39.66 -10.93 -23.48
C PHE A 234 -39.70 -10.97 -21.94
N PHE A 235 -38.60 -10.48 -21.33
CA PHE A 235 -38.39 -10.50 -19.91
C PHE A 235 -38.37 -9.11 -19.30
N VAL A 236 -39.09 -8.89 -18.23
CA VAL A 236 -38.92 -7.72 -17.35
C VAL A 236 -38.11 -8.13 -16.13
N LYS A 237 -37.01 -7.40 -15.91
CA LYS A 237 -36.10 -7.66 -14.79
C LYS A 237 -36.04 -6.44 -13.87
N MET A 238 -36.12 -6.70 -12.57
CA MET A 238 -35.99 -5.67 -11.53
C MET A 238 -35.05 -6.19 -10.44
N GLY A 239 -34.30 -5.29 -9.84
CA GLY A 239 -33.43 -5.62 -8.73
C GLY A 239 -33.14 -4.42 -7.85
N ALA A 240 -33.03 -4.64 -6.56
CA ALA A 240 -32.59 -3.67 -5.58
C ALA A 240 -31.67 -4.35 -4.56
N ALA A 241 -30.60 -3.68 -4.16
CA ALA A 241 -29.69 -4.18 -3.15
C ALA A 241 -29.04 -3.03 -2.38
N GLN A 242 -28.83 -3.24 -1.10
CA GLN A 242 -27.90 -2.43 -0.33
C GLN A 242 -26.52 -3.06 -0.40
N THR A 243 -25.52 -2.26 -0.75
CA THR A 243 -24.13 -2.70 -0.88
C THR A 243 -23.23 -1.92 0.07
N MET A 244 -22.10 -2.50 0.41
CA MET A 244 -21.08 -1.91 1.25
C MET A 244 -19.73 -1.95 0.55
N VAL A 245 -19.00 -0.84 0.60
CA VAL A 245 -17.59 -0.78 0.21
C VAL A 245 -16.77 -0.58 1.48
N ARG A 246 -15.77 -1.42 1.67
CA ARG A 246 -14.84 -1.29 2.79
C ARG A 246 -13.56 -0.58 2.33
N PRO A 247 -13.03 0.36 3.11
CA PRO A 247 -11.73 0.94 2.85
C PRO A 247 -10.65 -0.14 2.95
N ARG A 248 -9.52 0.11 2.33
CA ARG A 248 -8.35 -0.77 2.46
C ARG A 248 -7.80 -0.70 3.88
N MET A 249 -7.25 -1.82 4.38
CA MET A 249 -6.68 -1.91 5.73
C MET A 249 -5.38 -1.10 5.92
N ASP A 250 -4.85 -0.53 4.86
CA ASP A 250 -3.57 0.19 4.80
C ASP A 250 -3.74 1.69 4.48
N GLN A 251 -4.96 2.20 4.64
CA GLN A 251 -5.31 3.62 4.48
C GLN A 251 -5.75 4.23 5.81
#